data_3a5ec2b9b20af0c295eb62462f2418a0
#
_entry.id   3a5ec2b9b20af0c295eb62462f2418a0
#
_cell.length_a   1.000
_cell.length_b   1.000
_cell.length_c   1.000
_cell.angle_alpha   90.00
_cell.angle_beta   90.00
_cell.angle_gamma   90.00
#
_symmetry.space_group_name_H-M   'P 1'
#
loop_
_entity.id
_entity.type
_entity.pdbx_description
1 polymer ?
#
loop_
_entity_poly.entity_id
_entity_poly.type
_entity_poly.pdbx_seq_one_letter_code
_entity_poly.pdbx_strand_id
1 'polypeptide(L)'
;MRYKLNFFESAYKEWQKLDPHVQKQFKTHLKKRLENPHVASARLKGYPNLYKIKLRSMGYRLAYLVEGNEISVYVICIGRRDKLYKILPQRLSSEIG
;
A
#
# COMPACT_ATOMS: atom_id res chain seq x y z
N MET A 1 -5.51 -3.92 18.41
CA MET A 1 -4.16 -3.33 18.38
C MET A 1 -3.94 -2.60 17.06
N ARG A 2 -3.36 -1.42 17.12
CA ARG A 2 -3.17 -0.62 15.92
C ARG A 2 -1.75 -0.77 15.38
N TYR A 3 -1.64 -1.06 14.09
CA TYR A 3 -0.35 -1.18 13.43
C TYR A 3 0.26 0.19 13.15
N LYS A 4 1.58 0.26 13.08
CA LYS A 4 2.30 1.48 12.74
C LYS A 4 2.32 1.64 11.23
N LEU A 5 2.21 2.87 10.76
CA LEU A 5 2.26 3.16 9.32
C LEU A 5 3.63 3.64 8.93
N ASN A 6 4.22 2.97 7.95
CA ASN A 6 5.50 3.33 7.36
C ASN A 6 5.38 3.35 5.85
N PHE A 7 6.33 4.00 5.18
CA PHE A 7 6.39 4.05 3.73
C PHE A 7 7.78 3.62 3.28
N PHE A 8 7.85 2.86 2.19
CA PHE A 8 9.11 2.74 1.47
C PHE A 8 9.44 4.12 0.91
N GLU A 9 10.72 4.44 0.79
CA GLU A 9 11.15 5.76 0.33
C GLU A 9 10.53 6.13 -1.02
N SER A 10 10.56 5.22 -1.97
CA SER A 10 9.98 5.45 -3.28
C SER A 10 8.46 5.62 -3.23
N ALA A 11 7.80 4.89 -2.34
CA ALA A 11 6.35 5.02 -2.16
C ALA A 11 6.00 6.37 -1.52
N TYR A 12 6.84 6.85 -0.62
CA TYR A 12 6.62 8.15 0.00
C TYR A 12 6.72 9.28 -1.03
N LYS A 13 7.65 9.17 -1.96
CA LYS A 13 7.76 10.13 -3.06
C LYS A 13 6.51 10.10 -3.94
N GLU A 14 5.99 8.92 -4.21
CA GLU A 14 4.74 8.78 -4.95
C GLU A 14 3.56 9.40 -4.19
N TRP A 15 3.52 9.19 -2.88
CA TRP A 15 2.51 9.77 -2.01
C TRP A 15 2.51 11.30 -2.09
N GLN A 16 3.69 11.90 -2.04
CA GLN A 16 3.82 13.36 -2.08
C GLN A 16 3.36 13.98 -3.39
N LYS A 17 3.41 13.21 -4.47
CA LYS A 17 2.97 13.68 -5.80
C LYS A 17 1.47 13.52 -6.03
N LEU A 18 0.76 12.82 -5.14
CA LEU A 18 -0.66 12.62 -5.28
C LEU A 18 -1.42 13.93 -5.07
N ASP A 19 -2.51 14.08 -5.83
CA ASP A 19 -3.49 15.13 -5.58
C ASP A 19 -3.97 15.03 -4.12
N PRO A 20 -4.12 16.16 -3.40
CA PRO A 20 -4.59 16.13 -2.00
C PRO A 20 -5.91 15.37 -1.81
N HIS A 21 -6.79 15.42 -2.78
CA HIS A 21 -8.06 14.71 -2.72
C HIS A 21 -7.84 13.19 -2.72
N VAL A 22 -6.91 12.71 -3.54
CA VAL A 22 -6.54 11.30 -3.61
C VAL A 22 -5.86 10.87 -2.32
N GLN A 23 -4.96 11.68 -1.79
CA GLN A 23 -4.30 11.42 -0.50
C GLN A 23 -5.33 11.24 0.62
N LYS A 24 -6.32 12.13 0.66
CA LYS A 24 -7.36 12.10 1.68
C LYS A 24 -8.14 10.80 1.64
N GLN A 25 -8.48 10.34 0.44
CA GLN A 25 -9.20 9.08 0.24
C GLN A 25 -8.37 7.91 0.75
N PHE A 26 -7.08 7.85 0.39
CA PHE A 26 -6.20 6.80 0.87
C PHE A 26 -6.03 6.84 2.39
N LYS A 27 -5.92 8.03 2.97
CA LYS A 27 -5.79 8.17 4.44
C LYS A 27 -6.98 7.53 5.16
N THR A 28 -8.19 7.75 4.65
CA THR A 28 -9.40 7.17 5.23
C THR A 28 -9.33 5.65 5.25
N HIS A 29 -8.90 5.06 4.13
CA HIS A 29 -8.76 3.61 4.03
C HIS A 29 -7.62 3.08 4.89
N LEU A 30 -6.49 3.80 4.92
CA LEU A 30 -5.33 3.37 5.70
C LEU A 30 -5.63 3.34 7.19
N LYS A 31 -6.39 4.29 7.70
CA LYS A 31 -6.78 4.27 9.11
C LYS A 31 -7.49 2.97 9.48
N LYS A 32 -8.40 2.52 8.64
CA LYS A 32 -9.11 1.26 8.87
C LYS A 32 -8.19 0.06 8.77
N ARG A 33 -7.28 0.08 7.79
CA ARG A 33 -6.35 -1.03 7.56
C ARG A 33 -5.32 -1.14 8.68
N LEU A 34 -4.96 -0.04 9.34
CA LEU A 34 -4.05 -0.09 10.47
C LEU A 34 -4.65 -0.82 11.67
N GLU A 35 -5.96 -0.83 11.79
CA GLU A 35 -6.64 -1.57 12.84
C GLU A 35 -6.78 -3.06 12.48
N ASN A 36 -6.95 -3.36 11.20
CA ASN A 36 -7.07 -4.73 10.71
C ASN A 36 -6.49 -4.83 9.30
N PRO A 37 -5.16 -4.97 9.19
CA PRO A 37 -4.51 -4.96 7.87
C PRO A 37 -4.67 -6.25 7.07
N HIS A 38 -5.01 -7.37 7.72
CA HIS A 38 -5.13 -8.66 7.05
C HIS A 38 -6.52 -8.84 6.44
N VAL A 39 -6.83 -8.04 5.42
CA VAL A 39 -8.12 -8.11 4.72
C VAL A 39 -8.01 -9.14 3.60
N ALA A 40 -8.54 -10.33 3.84
CA ALA A 40 -8.38 -11.47 2.93
C ALA A 40 -8.79 -11.15 1.48
N SER A 41 -9.90 -10.46 1.28
CA SER A 41 -10.39 -10.10 -0.05
C SER A 41 -9.49 -9.10 -0.77
N ALA A 42 -8.60 -8.44 -0.06
CA ALA A 42 -7.69 -7.44 -0.63
C ALA A 42 -6.27 -7.95 -0.81
N ARG A 43 -6.00 -9.22 -0.45
CA ARG A 43 -4.66 -9.79 -0.57
C ARG A 43 -4.27 -9.93 -2.05
N LEU A 44 -3.03 -9.59 -2.36
CA LEU A 44 -2.51 -9.75 -3.71
C LEU A 44 -2.11 -11.20 -3.96
N LYS A 45 -2.55 -11.73 -5.10
CA LYS A 45 -2.29 -13.11 -5.47
C LYS A 45 -0.79 -13.35 -5.62
N GLY A 46 -0.30 -14.42 -5.01
CA GLY A 46 1.11 -14.77 -5.07
C GLY A 46 1.97 -14.13 -4.00
N TYR A 47 1.38 -13.29 -3.15
CA TYR A 47 2.11 -12.59 -2.08
C TYR A 47 1.38 -12.80 -0.76
N PRO A 48 1.98 -13.50 0.20
CA PRO A 48 1.25 -13.82 1.44
C PRO A 48 0.94 -12.63 2.33
N ASN A 49 1.76 -11.58 2.28
CA ASN A 49 1.62 -10.45 3.19
C ASN A 49 1.35 -9.11 2.50
N LEU A 50 0.98 -9.14 1.23
CA LEU A 50 0.70 -7.92 0.46
C LEU A 50 -0.78 -7.75 0.24
N TYR A 51 -1.24 -6.52 0.42
CA TYR A 51 -2.64 -6.15 0.28
C TYR A 51 -2.76 -4.87 -0.54
N LYS A 52 -3.93 -4.64 -1.08
CA LYS A 52 -4.18 -3.46 -1.91
C LYS A 52 -5.36 -2.65 -1.37
N ILE A 53 -5.32 -1.36 -1.66
CA ILE A 53 -6.44 -0.46 -1.47
C ILE A 53 -6.76 0.12 -2.85
N LYS A 54 -8.01 -0.01 -3.27
CA LYS A 54 -8.47 0.47 -4.58
C LYS A 54 -9.30 1.74 -4.42
N LEU A 55 -8.96 2.76 -5.19
CA LEU A 55 -9.82 3.93 -5.36
C LEU A 55 -10.39 3.85 -6.77
N ARG A 56 -11.47 3.09 -6.93
CA ARG A 56 -12.01 2.73 -8.25
C ARG A 56 -12.38 3.93 -9.10
N SER A 57 -13.05 4.91 -8.52
CA SER A 57 -13.49 6.09 -9.26
C SER A 57 -12.34 6.94 -9.76
N MET A 58 -11.20 6.86 -9.12
CA MET A 58 -10.02 7.66 -9.45
C MET A 58 -8.97 6.88 -10.22
N GLY A 59 -9.12 5.55 -10.34
CA GLY A 59 -8.18 4.70 -11.04
C GLY A 59 -6.84 4.50 -10.34
N TYR A 60 -6.75 4.82 -9.05
CA TYR A 60 -5.53 4.66 -8.26
C TYR A 60 -5.59 3.43 -7.37
N ARG A 61 -4.41 2.89 -7.09
CA ARG A 61 -4.25 1.77 -6.17
C ARG A 61 -3.01 1.97 -5.32
N LEU A 62 -3.06 1.41 -4.11
CA LEU A 62 -1.97 1.44 -3.15
C LEU A 62 -1.73 0.01 -2.69
N ALA A 63 -0.48 -0.42 -2.67
CA ALA A 63 -0.11 -1.73 -2.15
C ALA A 63 0.66 -1.55 -0.85
N TYR A 64 0.35 -2.39 0.15
CA TYR A 64 1.07 -2.35 1.41
C TYR A 64 1.46 -3.75 1.86
N LEU A 65 2.56 -3.81 2.62
CA LEU A 65 3.10 -5.01 3.21
C LEU A 65 2.79 -5.00 4.70
N VAL A 66 2.32 -6.12 5.23
CA VAL A 66 2.10 -6.27 6.66
C VAL A 66 3.29 -7.00 7.27
N GLU A 67 3.96 -6.36 8.20
CA GLU A 67 5.07 -6.96 8.94
C GLU A 67 4.61 -7.25 10.36
N GLY A 68 4.22 -8.51 10.59
CA GLY A 68 3.62 -8.92 11.85
C GLY A 68 4.54 -8.81 13.05
N ASN A 69 5.83 -9.08 12.86
CA ASN A 69 6.79 -9.03 13.97
C ASN A 69 7.00 -7.60 14.48
N GLU A 70 6.88 -6.62 13.59
CA GLU A 70 7.04 -5.21 13.93
C GLU A 70 5.71 -4.53 14.23
N ILE A 71 4.61 -5.20 14.00
CA ILE A 71 3.28 -4.63 14.07
C ILE A 71 3.23 -3.36 13.20
N SER A 72 3.69 -3.51 11.97
CA SER A 72 3.84 -2.38 11.04
C SER A 72 3.22 -2.68 9.69
N VAL A 73 2.72 -1.63 9.05
CA VAL A 73 2.24 -1.65 7.68
C VAL A 73 3.16 -0.75 6.88
N TYR A 74 3.74 -1.29 5.81
CA TYR A 74 4.61 -0.51 4.91
C TYR A 74 3.91 -0.28 3.59
N VAL A 75 3.69 0.98 3.25
CA VAL A 75 3.20 1.31 1.91
C VAL A 75 4.37 1.16 0.95
N ILE A 76 4.23 0.27 -0.02
CA ILE A 76 5.33 -0.08 -0.93
C ILE A 76 5.19 0.50 -2.32
N CYS A 77 3.97 0.78 -2.76
CA CYS A 77 3.75 1.28 -4.10
C CYS A 77 2.41 1.99 -4.21
N ILE A 78 2.37 3.12 -4.90
CA ILE A 78 1.14 3.85 -5.18
C ILE A 78 1.15 4.25 -6.64
N GLY A 79 0.07 4.02 -7.35
CA GLY A 79 -0.02 4.41 -8.74
C GLY A 79 -1.31 3.99 -9.37
N ARG A 80 -1.38 4.19 -10.67
CA ARG A 80 -2.53 3.77 -11.44
C ARG A 80 -2.54 2.25 -11.55
N ARG A 81 -3.71 1.71 -11.76
CA ARG A 81 -3.98 0.28 -11.80
C ARG A 81 -2.93 -0.54 -12.56
N ASP A 82 -2.69 -0.16 -13.81
CA ASP A 82 -1.79 -0.90 -14.69
C ASP A 82 -0.32 -0.77 -14.29
N LYS A 83 0.08 0.41 -13.84
CA LYS A 83 1.47 0.67 -13.45
C LYS A 83 1.87 -0.01 -12.16
N LEU A 84 0.97 -0.08 -11.21
CA LEU A 84 1.26 -0.66 -9.90
C LEU A 84 1.75 -2.11 -10.03
N TYR A 85 1.07 -2.92 -10.79
CA TYR A 85 1.42 -4.34 -10.94
C TYR A 85 2.72 -4.56 -11.69
N LYS A 86 3.14 -3.60 -12.52
CA LYS A 86 4.42 -3.66 -13.22
C LYS A 86 5.58 -3.28 -12.31
N ILE A 87 5.37 -2.29 -11.46
CA ILE A 87 6.42 -1.77 -10.57
C ILE A 87 6.63 -2.67 -9.35
N LEU A 88 5.58 -3.29 -8.87
CA LEU A 88 5.57 -4.01 -7.60
C LEU A 88 6.70 -5.03 -7.45
N PRO A 89 6.92 -5.96 -8.40
CA PRO A 89 7.98 -6.96 -8.24
C PRO A 89 9.37 -6.34 -8.14
N GLN A 90 9.64 -5.31 -8.94
CA GLN A 90 10.92 -4.62 -8.94
C GLN A 90 11.15 -3.88 -7.62
N ARG A 91 10.10 -3.26 -7.11
CA ARG A 91 10.17 -2.51 -5.86
C ARG A 91 10.45 -3.42 -4.68
N LEU A 92 9.81 -4.58 -4.64
CA LEU A 92 10.05 -5.56 -3.59
C LEU A 92 11.49 -6.05 -3.62
N SER A 93 12.03 -6.31 -4.79
CA SER A 93 13.43 -6.75 -4.91
C SER A 93 14.41 -5.70 -4.45
N SER A 94 14.23 -4.45 -4.86
CA SER A 94 15.21 -3.40 -4.57
C SER A 94 15.15 -2.88 -3.15
N GLU A 95 13.94 -2.86 -2.54
CA GLU A 95 13.77 -2.28 -1.19
C GLU A 95 13.95 -3.32 -0.08
N ILE A 96 13.64 -4.57 -0.34
CA ILE A 96 13.68 -5.63 0.67
C ILE A 96 14.88 -6.54 0.47
N GLY A 97 15.21 -6.79 -0.75
CA GLY A 97 16.26 -7.68 -1.10
C GLY A 97 17.63 -7.11 -0.99
#